data_879094512aa76d981e0929767026b2b3
#
_entry.id   879094512aa76d981e0929767026b2b3
#
_cell.length_a   1.000
_cell.length_b   1.000
_cell.length_c   1.000
_cell.angle_alpha   90.00
_cell.angle_beta   90.00
_cell.angle_gamma   90.00
#
_symmetry.space_group_name_H-M   'P 1'
#
loop_
_entity.id
_entity.type
_entity.pdbx_description
1 polymer ?
#
loop_
_entity_poly.entity_id
_entity_poly.type
_entity_poly.pdbx_seq_one_letter_code
_entity_poly.pdbx_strand_id
1 'polypeptide(L)'
;DEQDELDCLSRRLEHQLSLLGYTENVIRCYRSAEEFLAAWRPGGCDLILLDIYMEGMPGIEAARRIRERDADCRLVFCTSSNAFASESYEVGAHYYLHKPFSDRDIMNMLRKLDLESYESTRFITLPDGKRIFPRNIIYTEYHNHVVTMHMKKDGQLRTRISQAGFQGLLLEYPYFCCCAKGILLNFHEVSAQEDAMFTMSDGSAVAVSRRREKEVQEAYAAFLFQRMRKEMGE
;
A
#
# COMPACT_ATOMS: atom_id res chain seq x y z
N ASP A 1 -30.00 -2.82 -2.27
CA ASP A 1 -29.51 -4.10 -1.74
C ASP A 1 -28.06 -3.90 -1.31
N GLU A 2 -27.65 -4.34 -0.11
CA GLU A 2 -26.32 -4.05 0.47
C GLU A 2 -25.16 -4.46 -0.48
N GLN A 3 -25.32 -5.58 -1.21
CA GLN A 3 -24.31 -6.02 -2.17
C GLN A 3 -24.18 -5.06 -3.35
N ASP A 4 -25.28 -4.54 -3.85
CA ASP A 4 -25.28 -3.57 -4.96
C ASP A 4 -24.64 -2.24 -4.54
N GLU A 5 -24.80 -1.82 -3.28
CA GLU A 5 -24.13 -0.64 -2.73
C GLU A 5 -22.61 -0.84 -2.64
N LEU A 6 -22.17 -2.00 -2.14
CA LEU A 6 -20.74 -2.35 -2.05
C LEU A 6 -20.09 -2.40 -3.45
N ASP A 7 -20.76 -3.05 -4.40
CA ASP A 7 -20.26 -3.16 -5.77
C ASP A 7 -20.24 -1.80 -6.49
N CYS A 8 -21.22 -0.94 -6.21
CA CYS A 8 -21.26 0.41 -6.74
C CYS A 8 -20.13 1.27 -6.15
N LEU A 9 -19.95 1.24 -4.83
CA LEU A 9 -18.89 1.98 -4.16
C LEU A 9 -17.50 1.51 -4.60
N SER A 10 -17.29 0.19 -4.69
CA SER A 10 -16.03 -0.39 -5.18
C SER A 10 -15.66 0.12 -6.56
N ARG A 11 -16.58 0.04 -7.53
CA ARG A 11 -16.35 0.54 -8.91
C ARG A 11 -16.05 2.04 -8.95
N ARG A 12 -16.78 2.84 -8.17
CA ARG A 12 -16.57 4.29 -8.09
C ARG A 12 -15.23 4.61 -7.47
N LEU A 13 -14.86 3.94 -6.38
CA LEU A 13 -13.57 4.11 -5.72
C LEU A 13 -12.41 3.73 -6.66
N GLU A 14 -12.52 2.58 -7.35
CA GLU A 14 -11.53 2.14 -8.33
C GLU A 14 -11.34 3.16 -9.46
N HIS A 15 -12.43 3.70 -9.99
CA HIS A 15 -12.38 4.75 -10.99
C HIS A 15 -11.67 6.01 -10.49
N GLN A 16 -12.01 6.51 -9.28
CA GLN A 16 -11.39 7.71 -8.72
C GLN A 16 -9.91 7.48 -8.36
N LEU A 17 -9.54 6.30 -7.88
CA LEU A 17 -8.14 5.91 -7.66
C LEU A 17 -7.35 5.90 -8.97
N SER A 18 -7.94 5.35 -10.03
CA SER A 18 -7.32 5.36 -11.37
C SER A 18 -7.06 6.77 -11.89
N LEU A 19 -7.99 7.71 -11.68
CA LEU A 19 -7.81 9.13 -12.05
C LEU A 19 -6.67 9.80 -11.26
N LEU A 20 -6.36 9.33 -10.06
CA LEU A 20 -5.22 9.78 -9.26
C LEU A 20 -3.92 9.03 -9.57
N GLY A 21 -3.91 8.14 -10.58
CA GLY A 21 -2.74 7.37 -10.98
C GLY A 21 -2.50 6.09 -10.19
N TYR A 22 -3.43 5.71 -9.30
CA TYR A 22 -3.39 4.41 -8.61
C TYR A 22 -4.08 3.35 -9.48
N THR A 23 -3.36 2.72 -10.39
CA THR A 23 -3.93 1.74 -11.35
C THR A 23 -3.82 0.30 -10.87
N GLU A 24 -2.91 0.01 -9.95
CA GLU A 24 -2.70 -1.31 -9.35
C GLU A 24 -3.24 -1.33 -7.92
N ASN A 25 -4.53 -1.09 -7.76
CA ASN A 25 -5.18 -1.20 -6.46
C ASN A 25 -5.95 -2.52 -6.35
N VAL A 26 -6.09 -3.04 -5.13
CA VAL A 26 -6.90 -4.22 -4.82
C VAL A 26 -7.97 -3.80 -3.84
N ILE A 27 -9.21 -3.75 -4.30
CA ILE A 27 -10.37 -3.47 -3.45
C ILE A 27 -11.00 -4.79 -3.02
N ARG A 28 -11.23 -4.94 -1.73
CA ARG A 28 -11.92 -6.08 -1.13
C ARG A 28 -13.13 -5.59 -0.37
N CYS A 29 -14.28 -6.18 -0.63
CA CYS A 29 -15.53 -5.85 0.04
C CYS A 29 -15.90 -6.97 1.03
N TYR A 30 -16.41 -6.57 2.18
CA TYR A 30 -16.87 -7.46 3.24
C TYR A 30 -18.25 -7.02 3.69
N ARG A 31 -19.12 -7.97 4.03
CA ARG A 31 -20.51 -7.69 4.41
C ARG A 31 -20.67 -7.31 5.88
N SER A 32 -19.70 -7.69 6.71
CA SER A 32 -19.71 -7.37 8.14
C SER A 32 -18.31 -7.03 8.65
N ALA A 33 -18.27 -6.34 9.79
CA ALA A 33 -17.02 -6.05 10.47
C ALA A 33 -16.32 -7.32 10.96
N GLU A 34 -17.07 -8.34 11.37
CA GLU A 34 -16.53 -9.61 11.83
C GLU A 34 -15.83 -10.35 10.71
N GLU A 35 -16.46 -10.43 9.53
CA GLU A 35 -15.86 -11.04 8.34
C GLU A 35 -14.54 -10.32 7.96
N PHE A 36 -14.57 -9.00 7.93
CA PHE A 36 -13.39 -8.20 7.66
C PHE A 36 -12.28 -8.47 8.69
N LEU A 37 -12.56 -8.36 9.99
CA LEU A 37 -11.57 -8.54 11.05
C LEU A 37 -10.99 -9.95 11.10
N ALA A 38 -11.74 -10.98 10.70
CA ALA A 38 -11.24 -12.35 10.59
C ALA A 38 -10.23 -12.53 9.46
N ALA A 39 -10.42 -11.82 8.34
CA ALA A 39 -9.52 -11.87 7.17
C ALA A 39 -8.37 -10.84 7.25
N TRP A 40 -8.56 -9.76 7.97
CA TRP A 40 -7.64 -8.63 8.02
C TRP A 40 -6.42 -8.89 8.90
N ARG A 41 -5.29 -8.30 8.50
CA ARG A 41 -4.06 -8.27 9.28
C ARG A 41 -3.52 -6.84 9.33
N PRO A 42 -2.85 -6.42 10.44
CA PRO A 42 -2.20 -5.11 10.52
C PRO A 42 -1.23 -4.89 9.35
N GLY A 43 -1.30 -3.71 8.76
CA GLY A 43 -0.52 -3.36 7.56
C GLY A 43 -1.02 -3.98 6.25
N GLY A 44 -2.10 -4.76 6.26
CA GLY A 44 -2.66 -5.40 5.06
C GLY A 44 -3.58 -4.53 4.21
N CYS A 45 -3.92 -3.33 4.68
CA CYS A 45 -4.76 -2.36 3.96
C CYS A 45 -4.19 -0.96 4.14
N ASP A 46 -4.14 -0.20 3.05
CA ASP A 46 -3.75 1.21 3.07
C ASP A 46 -4.90 2.11 3.48
N LEU A 47 -6.10 1.72 3.06
CA LEU A 47 -7.35 2.42 3.27
C LEU A 47 -8.44 1.44 3.67
N ILE A 48 -9.17 1.76 4.72
CA ILE A 48 -10.32 1.01 5.20
C ILE A 48 -11.51 1.97 5.23
N LEU A 49 -12.59 1.62 4.48
CA LEU A 49 -13.87 2.30 4.55
C LEU A 49 -14.83 1.47 5.38
N LEU A 50 -15.41 2.06 6.40
CA LEU A 50 -16.35 1.40 7.31
C LEU A 50 -17.69 2.12 7.32
N ASP A 51 -18.79 1.39 7.16
CA ASP A 51 -20.06 1.93 7.58
C ASP A 51 -20.17 1.87 9.12
N ILE A 52 -20.75 2.90 9.70
CA ILE A 52 -20.99 2.92 11.15
C ILE A 52 -22.14 1.99 11.51
N TYR A 53 -23.18 1.99 10.68
CA TYR A 53 -24.39 1.20 10.90
C TYR A 53 -24.33 -0.08 10.07
N MET A 54 -23.91 -1.15 10.70
CA MET A 54 -23.91 -2.50 10.13
C MET A 54 -24.63 -3.46 11.06
N GLU A 55 -25.19 -4.52 10.52
CA GLU A 55 -25.68 -5.63 11.34
C GLU A 55 -24.50 -6.28 12.07
N GLY A 56 -24.71 -6.68 13.32
CA GLY A 56 -23.66 -7.25 14.18
C GLY A 56 -22.80 -6.17 14.83
N MET A 57 -21.48 -6.19 14.58
CA MET A 57 -20.54 -5.25 15.18
C MET A 57 -20.62 -3.87 14.49
N PRO A 58 -20.90 -2.79 15.26
CA PRO A 58 -20.87 -1.44 14.71
C PRO A 58 -19.48 -1.04 14.18
N GLY A 59 -19.44 -0.21 13.11
CA GLY A 59 -18.19 0.24 12.51
C GLY A 59 -17.24 0.95 13.48
N ILE A 60 -17.77 1.68 14.48
CA ILE A 60 -16.96 2.32 15.53
C ILE A 60 -16.21 1.29 16.38
N GLU A 61 -16.86 0.19 16.75
CA GLU A 61 -16.22 -0.89 17.50
C GLU A 61 -15.15 -1.61 16.65
N ALA A 62 -15.46 -1.86 15.39
CA ALA A 62 -14.47 -2.38 14.43
C ALA A 62 -13.25 -1.44 14.32
N ALA A 63 -13.47 -0.14 14.23
CA ALA A 63 -12.42 0.86 14.16
C ALA A 63 -11.51 0.85 15.40
N ARG A 64 -12.08 0.70 16.61
CA ARG A 64 -11.28 0.57 17.85
C ARG A 64 -10.36 -0.66 17.78
N ARG A 65 -10.89 -1.82 17.41
CA ARG A 65 -10.12 -3.06 17.27
C ARG A 65 -9.02 -2.97 16.19
N ILE A 66 -9.28 -2.23 15.12
CA ILE A 66 -8.26 -1.94 14.10
C ILE A 66 -7.16 -1.09 14.73
N ARG A 67 -7.49 0.00 15.43
CA ARG A 67 -6.53 0.92 16.04
C ARG A 67 -5.65 0.29 17.12
N GLU A 68 -6.17 -0.67 17.88
CA GLU A 68 -5.38 -1.44 18.84
C GLU A 68 -4.20 -2.20 18.19
N ARG A 69 -4.31 -2.54 16.89
CA ARG A 69 -3.35 -3.37 16.18
C ARG A 69 -2.64 -2.64 15.03
N ASP A 70 -3.25 -1.59 14.50
CA ASP A 70 -2.75 -0.79 13.38
C ASP A 70 -3.18 0.68 13.56
N ALA A 71 -2.25 1.48 14.09
CA ALA A 71 -2.48 2.90 14.31
C ALA A 71 -2.40 3.71 13.01
N ASP A 72 -1.75 3.17 11.98
CA ASP A 72 -1.31 3.94 10.81
C ASP A 72 -2.25 3.83 9.61
N CYS A 73 -3.05 2.76 9.46
CA CYS A 73 -3.95 2.61 8.31
C CYS A 73 -4.91 3.79 8.19
N ARG A 74 -5.19 4.23 6.96
CA ARG A 74 -6.19 5.27 6.70
C ARG A 74 -7.59 4.69 6.92
N LEU A 75 -8.32 5.27 7.87
CA LEU A 75 -9.67 4.84 8.25
C LEU A 75 -10.67 5.93 7.91
N VAL A 76 -11.70 5.57 7.17
CA VAL A 76 -12.77 6.45 6.72
C VAL A 76 -14.11 5.85 7.13
N PHE A 77 -14.97 6.65 7.71
CA PHE A 77 -16.36 6.25 7.92
C PHE A 77 -17.24 6.68 6.74
N CYS A 78 -18.08 5.76 6.27
CA CYS A 78 -19.13 6.01 5.27
C CYS A 78 -20.47 5.80 5.96
N THR A 79 -21.25 6.87 6.20
CA THR A 79 -22.48 6.74 6.98
C THR A 79 -23.54 7.77 6.61
N SER A 80 -24.79 7.47 6.88
CA SER A 80 -25.93 8.37 6.69
C SER A 80 -26.20 9.30 7.90
N SER A 81 -25.44 9.15 9.00
CA SER A 81 -25.68 9.90 10.24
C SER A 81 -24.42 10.65 10.71
N ASN A 82 -24.62 11.86 11.21
CA ASN A 82 -23.56 12.66 11.84
C ASN A 82 -23.46 12.40 13.36
N ALA A 83 -24.24 11.49 13.92
CA ALA A 83 -24.34 11.27 15.36
C ALA A 83 -23.01 10.80 16.00
N PHE A 84 -22.15 10.15 15.22
CA PHE A 84 -20.87 9.59 15.69
C PHE A 84 -19.63 10.40 15.30
N ALA A 85 -19.80 11.67 14.93
CA ALA A 85 -18.68 12.50 14.52
C ALA A 85 -17.64 12.69 15.65
N SER A 86 -18.07 12.79 16.92
CA SER A 86 -17.18 12.88 18.09
C SER A 86 -16.42 11.58 18.34
N GLU A 87 -17.11 10.42 18.30
CA GLU A 87 -16.48 9.12 18.52
C GLU A 87 -15.55 8.73 17.36
N SER A 88 -15.83 9.19 16.14
CA SER A 88 -14.92 9.01 15.00
C SER A 88 -13.58 9.71 15.21
N TYR A 89 -13.56 10.81 15.94
CA TYR A 89 -12.35 11.52 16.36
C TYR A 89 -11.53 10.72 17.36
N GLU A 90 -12.18 10.04 18.31
CA GLU A 90 -11.50 9.21 19.32
C GLU A 90 -10.76 8.02 18.71
N VAL A 91 -11.29 7.42 17.64
CA VAL A 91 -10.64 6.31 16.92
C VAL A 91 -9.66 6.79 15.86
N GLY A 92 -9.40 8.09 15.75
CA GLY A 92 -8.46 8.65 14.80
C GLY A 92 -8.87 8.39 13.35
N ALA A 93 -10.15 8.54 13.01
CA ALA A 93 -10.62 8.49 11.63
C ALA A 93 -10.03 9.66 10.82
N HIS A 94 -9.57 9.37 9.60
CA HIS A 94 -8.94 10.37 8.74
C HIS A 94 -9.97 11.15 7.93
N TYR A 95 -11.13 10.58 7.69
CA TYR A 95 -12.22 11.22 6.95
C TYR A 95 -13.58 10.65 7.34
N TYR A 96 -14.60 11.45 7.07
CA TYR A 96 -16.00 11.09 7.26
C TYR A 96 -16.76 11.37 5.96
N LEU A 97 -17.23 10.33 5.29
CA LEU A 97 -17.94 10.41 4.02
C LEU A 97 -19.44 10.22 4.27
N HIS A 98 -20.20 11.30 4.12
CA HIS A 98 -21.64 11.27 4.42
C HIS A 98 -22.45 10.75 3.23
N LYS A 99 -23.29 9.72 3.45
CA LYS A 99 -24.22 9.18 2.44
C LYS A 99 -25.45 10.11 2.28
N PRO A 100 -25.93 10.36 1.06
CA PRO A 100 -25.37 9.94 -0.22
C PRO A 100 -24.18 10.82 -0.63
N PHE A 101 -23.13 10.23 -1.19
CA PHE A 101 -21.93 10.94 -1.63
C PHE A 101 -21.75 10.86 -3.16
N SER A 102 -21.21 11.91 -3.74
CA SER A 102 -20.88 12.00 -5.15
C SER A 102 -19.45 11.49 -5.44
N ASP A 103 -19.10 11.34 -6.73
CA ASP A 103 -17.74 11.03 -7.16
C ASP A 103 -16.75 12.12 -6.76
N ARG A 104 -17.21 13.38 -6.72
CA ARG A 104 -16.44 14.52 -6.24
C ARG A 104 -16.09 14.38 -4.74
N ASP A 105 -17.02 13.86 -3.94
CA ASP A 105 -16.78 13.64 -2.50
C ASP A 105 -15.75 12.54 -2.28
N ILE A 106 -15.83 11.45 -3.07
CA ILE A 106 -14.81 10.38 -3.07
C ILE A 106 -13.45 10.94 -3.48
N MET A 107 -13.37 11.72 -4.56
CA MET A 107 -12.13 12.34 -5.02
C MET A 107 -11.54 13.27 -3.94
N ASN A 108 -12.35 14.11 -3.31
CA ASN A 108 -11.93 15.01 -2.25
C ASN A 108 -11.40 14.25 -1.02
N MET A 109 -12.07 13.15 -0.65
CA MET A 109 -11.61 12.24 0.39
C MET A 109 -10.23 11.66 0.06
N LEU A 110 -10.07 11.07 -1.12
CA LEU A 110 -8.81 10.45 -1.55
C LEU A 110 -7.65 11.44 -1.56
N ARG A 111 -7.87 12.66 -2.07
CA ARG A 111 -6.85 13.72 -2.06
C ARG A 111 -6.47 14.14 -0.63
N LYS A 112 -7.44 14.19 0.28
CA LYS A 112 -7.21 14.60 1.68
C LYS A 112 -6.52 13.52 2.50
N LEU A 113 -6.68 12.24 2.13
CA LEU A 113 -6.03 11.11 2.79
C LEU A 113 -4.51 11.06 2.53
N ASP A 114 -4.02 11.73 1.48
CA ASP A 114 -2.59 11.76 1.12
C ASP A 114 -1.96 10.35 1.18
N LEU A 115 -2.47 9.46 0.33
CA LEU A 115 -2.06 8.05 0.33
C LEU A 115 -0.57 7.87 0.03
N GLU A 116 0.06 8.80 -0.71
CA GLU A 116 1.51 8.77 -0.96
C GLU A 116 2.33 9.02 0.31
N SER A 117 1.93 9.99 1.12
CA SER A 117 2.56 10.22 2.43
C SER A 117 2.41 9.01 3.33
N TYR A 118 1.24 8.35 3.29
CA TYR A 118 1.01 7.13 4.05
C TYR A 118 1.92 5.98 3.61
N GLU A 119 2.07 5.72 2.31
CA GLU A 119 3.02 4.71 1.81
C GLU A 119 4.45 4.98 2.31
N SER A 120 4.84 6.24 2.46
CA SER A 120 6.16 6.61 2.98
C SER A 120 6.35 6.30 4.47
N THR A 121 5.28 6.16 5.24
CA THR A 121 5.29 5.86 6.68
C THR A 121 5.06 4.38 7.00
N ARG A 122 4.61 3.57 6.02
CA ARG A 122 4.44 2.13 6.21
C ARG A 122 5.78 1.45 6.51
N PHE A 123 5.77 0.56 7.48
CA PHE A 123 6.94 -0.26 7.82
C PHE A 123 6.62 -1.74 7.71
N ILE A 124 7.63 -2.52 7.39
CA ILE A 124 7.62 -3.98 7.54
C ILE A 124 8.31 -4.37 8.85
N THR A 125 7.85 -5.43 9.49
CA THR A 125 8.49 -5.97 10.68
C THR A 125 9.28 -7.22 10.30
N LEU A 126 10.57 -7.19 10.56
CA LEU A 126 11.47 -8.33 10.34
C LEU A 126 11.33 -9.39 11.44
N PRO A 127 11.80 -10.64 11.22
CA PRO A 127 11.74 -11.71 12.23
C PRO A 127 12.43 -11.39 13.56
N ASP A 128 13.40 -10.47 13.55
CA ASP A 128 14.10 -10.00 14.75
C ASP A 128 13.37 -8.85 15.47
N GLY A 129 12.15 -8.51 15.01
CA GLY A 129 11.31 -7.44 15.57
C GLY A 129 11.67 -6.03 15.08
N LYS A 130 12.71 -5.87 14.27
CA LYS A 130 13.05 -4.55 13.70
C LYS A 130 12.01 -4.09 12.71
N ARG A 131 11.65 -2.82 12.79
CA ARG A 131 10.78 -2.12 11.82
C ARG A 131 11.62 -1.42 10.79
N ILE A 132 11.28 -1.62 9.52
CA ILE A 132 11.97 -1.03 8.37
C ILE A 132 10.94 -0.41 7.46
N PHE A 133 11.21 0.81 7.02
CA PHE A 133 10.42 1.47 5.98
C PHE A 133 10.88 0.99 4.60
N PRO A 134 10.02 0.33 3.80
CA PRO A 134 10.38 -0.15 2.46
C PRO A 134 10.93 0.95 1.55
N ARG A 135 10.40 2.17 1.65
CA ARG A 135 10.90 3.35 0.93
C ARG A 135 12.36 3.68 1.20
N ASN A 136 12.94 3.21 2.30
CA ASN A 136 14.35 3.43 2.63
C ASN A 136 15.27 2.33 2.06
N ILE A 137 14.70 1.29 1.44
CA ILE A 137 15.45 0.22 0.79
C ILE A 137 15.72 0.63 -0.65
N ILE A 138 16.98 0.59 -1.06
CA ILE A 138 17.42 0.85 -2.45
C ILE A 138 17.22 -0.42 -3.28
N TYR A 139 17.81 -1.51 -2.84
CA TYR A 139 17.63 -2.85 -3.40
C TYR A 139 17.98 -3.90 -2.36
N THR A 140 17.67 -5.17 -2.65
CA THR A 140 17.97 -6.27 -1.72
C THR A 140 18.63 -7.43 -2.43
N GLU A 141 19.45 -8.17 -1.70
CA GLU A 141 20.12 -9.39 -2.14
C GLU A 141 19.85 -10.52 -1.16
N TYR A 142 19.55 -11.70 -1.67
CA TYR A 142 19.36 -12.90 -0.88
C TYR A 142 20.48 -13.91 -1.15
N HIS A 143 21.21 -14.27 -0.11
CA HIS A 143 22.23 -15.31 -0.18
C HIS A 143 22.27 -16.12 1.13
N ASN A 144 22.29 -17.46 1.04
CA ASN A 144 22.44 -18.37 2.17
C ASN A 144 21.49 -18.08 3.36
N HIS A 145 20.19 -17.94 3.08
CA HIS A 145 19.16 -17.62 4.07
C HIS A 145 19.30 -16.25 4.75
N VAL A 146 20.13 -15.38 4.20
CA VAL A 146 20.30 -14.01 4.66
C VAL A 146 19.86 -13.06 3.55
N VAL A 147 18.99 -12.12 3.91
CA VAL A 147 18.68 -10.95 3.07
C VAL A 147 19.59 -9.83 3.51
N THR A 148 20.29 -9.22 2.56
CA THR A 148 21.00 -7.96 2.72
C THR A 148 20.16 -6.88 2.05
N MET A 149 19.74 -5.87 2.81
CA MET A 149 19.03 -4.70 2.33
C MET A 149 20.01 -3.53 2.24
N HIS A 150 20.13 -2.92 1.08
CA HIS A 150 20.91 -1.71 0.87
C HIS A 150 20.01 -0.52 1.17
N MET A 151 20.38 0.28 2.16
CA MET A 151 19.53 1.34 2.74
C MET A 151 20.04 2.72 2.32
N LYS A 152 19.12 3.69 2.18
CA LYS A 152 19.46 5.08 1.83
C LYS A 152 20.43 5.77 2.80
N LYS A 153 20.30 5.50 4.09
CA LYS A 153 21.05 6.20 5.15
C LYS A 153 21.92 5.28 5.99
N ASP A 154 21.48 4.05 6.23
CA ASP A 154 22.09 3.17 7.23
C ASP A 154 23.04 2.13 6.61
N GLY A 155 23.47 2.34 5.37
CA GLY A 155 24.35 1.44 4.64
C GLY A 155 23.66 0.10 4.34
N GLN A 156 24.05 -0.98 5.01
CA GLN A 156 23.47 -2.30 4.81
C GLN A 156 22.84 -2.83 6.11
N LEU A 157 21.62 -3.36 5.97
CA LEU A 157 20.96 -4.11 7.02
C LEU A 157 20.81 -5.58 6.60
N ARG A 158 21.05 -6.51 7.54
CA ARG A 158 20.95 -7.94 7.27
C ARG A 158 19.95 -8.61 8.21
N THR A 159 19.16 -9.53 7.66
CA THR A 159 18.24 -10.35 8.44
C THR A 159 18.21 -11.78 7.92
N ARG A 160 17.93 -12.72 8.82
CA ARG A 160 17.79 -14.13 8.46
C ARG A 160 16.33 -14.48 8.26
N ILE A 161 15.95 -14.70 7.01
CA ILE A 161 14.58 -14.99 6.59
C ILE A 161 14.62 -15.83 5.31
N SER A 162 13.58 -16.60 5.02
CA SER A 162 13.48 -17.30 3.73
C SER A 162 13.26 -16.30 2.58
N GLN A 163 13.74 -16.64 1.38
CA GLN A 163 13.54 -15.78 0.19
C GLN A 163 12.05 -15.50 -0.05
N ALA A 164 11.21 -16.54 -0.01
CA ALA A 164 9.77 -16.39 -0.25
C ALA A 164 9.09 -15.52 0.83
N GLY A 165 9.47 -15.71 2.11
CA GLY A 165 8.93 -14.89 3.20
C GLY A 165 9.27 -13.41 3.06
N PHE A 166 10.51 -13.10 2.67
CA PHE A 166 10.93 -11.71 2.48
C PHE A 166 10.33 -11.08 1.22
N GLN A 167 10.28 -11.83 0.11
CA GLN A 167 9.61 -11.37 -1.10
C GLN A 167 8.13 -11.07 -0.86
N GLY A 168 7.43 -11.89 -0.08
CA GLY A 168 6.04 -11.64 0.32
C GLY A 168 5.83 -10.33 1.08
N LEU A 169 6.85 -9.87 1.84
CA LEU A 169 6.77 -8.59 2.54
C LEU A 169 6.95 -7.37 1.61
N LEU A 170 7.78 -7.49 0.57
CA LEU A 170 8.13 -6.35 -0.29
C LEU A 170 7.33 -6.30 -1.60
N LEU A 171 6.94 -7.44 -2.17
CA LEU A 171 6.21 -7.45 -3.44
C LEU A 171 4.72 -7.02 -3.29
N GLU A 172 4.26 -6.77 -2.07
CA GLU A 172 3.00 -6.04 -1.83
C GLU A 172 3.10 -4.55 -2.21
N TYR A 173 4.34 -4.03 -2.35
CA TYR A 173 4.58 -2.65 -2.78
C TYR A 173 4.88 -2.64 -4.28
N PRO A 174 4.08 -1.92 -5.10
CA PRO A 174 4.17 -1.97 -6.58
C PRO A 174 5.49 -1.44 -7.14
N TYR A 175 6.26 -0.71 -6.34
CA TYR A 175 7.57 -0.21 -6.73
C TYR A 175 8.73 -1.19 -6.46
N PHE A 176 8.47 -2.37 -5.87
CA PHE A 176 9.47 -3.43 -5.80
C PHE A 176 9.28 -4.45 -6.92
N CYS A 177 10.36 -4.79 -7.58
CA CYS A 177 10.38 -5.78 -8.64
C CYS A 177 11.52 -6.79 -8.44
N CYS A 178 11.23 -8.07 -8.64
CA CYS A 178 12.25 -9.11 -8.62
C CYS A 178 12.97 -9.12 -9.99
N CYS A 179 14.20 -8.63 -10.06
CA CYS A 179 14.97 -8.53 -11.31
C CYS A 179 15.85 -9.75 -11.60
N ALA A 180 16.30 -10.45 -10.56
CA ALA A 180 17.08 -11.67 -10.67
C ALA A 180 16.78 -12.59 -9.48
N LYS A 181 17.31 -13.82 -9.49
CA LYS A 181 17.12 -14.76 -8.38
C LYS A 181 17.67 -14.16 -7.08
N GLY A 182 16.76 -13.84 -6.16
CA GLY A 182 17.12 -13.28 -4.85
C GLY A 182 17.39 -11.78 -4.85
N ILE A 183 17.15 -11.05 -5.94
CA ILE A 183 17.36 -9.60 -6.01
C ILE A 183 16.04 -8.90 -6.26
N LEU A 184 15.69 -7.95 -5.38
CA LEU A 184 14.55 -7.05 -5.55
C LEU A 184 15.07 -5.63 -5.75
N LEU A 185 14.58 -4.95 -6.78
CA LEU A 185 14.81 -3.52 -7.05
C LEU A 185 13.69 -2.69 -6.47
N ASN A 186 14.01 -1.51 -5.96
CA ASN A 186 13.07 -0.44 -5.70
C ASN A 186 13.11 0.55 -6.87
N PHE A 187 12.03 0.67 -7.63
CA PHE A 187 11.96 1.54 -8.80
C PHE A 187 12.07 3.04 -8.46
N HIS A 188 11.73 3.46 -7.23
CA HIS A 188 11.97 4.84 -6.79
C HIS A 188 13.46 5.19 -6.70
N GLU A 189 14.30 4.18 -6.55
CA GLU A 189 15.76 4.33 -6.36
C GLU A 189 16.56 4.06 -7.62
N VAL A 190 15.92 3.94 -8.77
CA VAL A 190 16.59 3.82 -10.06
C VAL A 190 17.00 5.22 -10.54
N SER A 191 18.30 5.43 -10.77
CA SER A 191 18.86 6.67 -11.35
C SER A 191 19.08 6.58 -12.85
N ALA A 192 19.39 5.39 -13.37
CA ALA A 192 19.53 5.14 -14.80
C ALA A 192 19.22 3.67 -15.14
N GLN A 193 18.80 3.44 -16.38
CA GLN A 193 18.64 2.12 -16.97
C GLN A 193 19.36 2.07 -18.32
N GLU A 194 20.22 1.09 -18.49
CA GLU A 194 20.91 0.80 -19.75
C GLU A 194 20.82 -0.71 -20.02
N ASP A 195 20.14 -1.10 -21.08
CA ASP A 195 19.86 -2.50 -21.42
C ASP A 195 19.31 -3.31 -20.23
N ALA A 196 20.00 -4.35 -19.81
CA ALA A 196 19.65 -5.20 -18.67
C ALA A 196 20.31 -4.78 -17.35
N MET A 197 20.77 -3.52 -17.25
CA MET A 197 21.44 -2.98 -16.07
C MET A 197 20.70 -1.78 -15.52
N PHE A 198 20.47 -1.78 -14.22
CA PHE A 198 19.90 -0.66 -13.48
C PHE A 198 20.96 -0.04 -12.57
N THR A 199 21.18 1.26 -12.69
CA THR A 199 21.99 2.03 -11.76
C THR A 199 21.07 2.57 -10.66
N MET A 200 21.41 2.26 -9.43
CA MET A 200 20.63 2.67 -8.26
C MET A 200 21.07 4.03 -7.74
N SER A 201 20.28 4.63 -6.84
CA SER A 201 20.55 5.97 -6.26
C SER A 201 21.85 6.05 -5.44
N ASP A 202 22.36 4.94 -4.95
CA ASP A 202 23.65 4.84 -4.25
C ASP A 202 24.85 4.60 -5.21
N GLY A 203 24.59 4.57 -6.53
CA GLY A 203 25.59 4.28 -7.57
C GLY A 203 25.83 2.80 -7.82
N SER A 204 25.17 1.90 -7.10
CA SER A 204 25.28 0.46 -7.33
C SER A 204 24.68 0.08 -8.68
N ALA A 205 25.33 -0.86 -9.39
CA ALA A 205 24.83 -1.42 -10.64
C ALA A 205 24.20 -2.79 -10.37
N VAL A 206 22.92 -2.96 -10.71
CA VAL A 206 22.17 -4.19 -10.51
C VAL A 206 21.73 -4.76 -11.84
N ALA A 207 22.20 -5.98 -12.15
CA ALA A 207 21.89 -6.68 -13.40
C ALA A 207 20.54 -7.40 -13.33
N VAL A 208 19.75 -7.26 -14.38
CA VAL A 208 18.54 -8.03 -14.61
C VAL A 208 18.89 -9.35 -15.28
N SER A 209 18.31 -10.45 -14.78
CA SER A 209 18.50 -11.74 -15.45
C SER A 209 17.82 -11.77 -16.81
N ARG A 210 18.48 -12.36 -17.84
CA ARG A 210 17.93 -12.45 -19.22
C ARG A 210 16.50 -12.94 -19.28
N ARG A 211 16.12 -13.87 -18.40
CA ARG A 211 14.78 -14.44 -18.33
C ARG A 211 13.72 -13.42 -17.90
N ARG A 212 14.10 -12.41 -17.11
CA ARG A 212 13.19 -11.40 -16.54
C ARG A 212 13.30 -10.03 -17.19
N GLU A 213 14.22 -9.87 -18.13
CA GLU A 213 14.53 -8.58 -18.71
C GLU A 213 13.30 -7.85 -19.26
N LYS A 214 12.52 -8.54 -20.09
CA LYS A 214 11.29 -7.98 -20.66
C LYS A 214 10.25 -7.61 -19.58
N GLU A 215 9.99 -8.52 -18.64
CA GLU A 215 9.07 -8.32 -17.53
C GLU A 215 9.45 -7.09 -16.69
N VAL A 216 10.73 -6.97 -16.34
CA VAL A 216 11.23 -5.87 -15.50
C VAL A 216 11.21 -4.54 -16.24
N GLN A 217 11.56 -4.52 -17.53
CA GLN A 217 11.50 -3.31 -18.36
C GLN A 217 10.05 -2.82 -18.51
N GLU A 218 9.09 -3.72 -18.77
CA GLU A 218 7.67 -3.37 -18.85
C GLU A 218 7.14 -2.83 -17.51
N ALA A 219 7.50 -3.46 -16.40
CA ALA A 219 7.10 -3.01 -15.06
C ALA A 219 7.70 -1.64 -14.72
N TYR A 220 8.97 -1.41 -15.06
CA TYR A 220 9.61 -0.12 -14.82
C TYR A 220 9.02 1.00 -15.71
N ALA A 221 8.74 0.71 -16.99
CA ALA A 221 8.08 1.66 -17.87
C ALA A 221 6.69 2.04 -17.37
N ALA A 222 5.90 1.05 -16.89
CA ALA A 222 4.60 1.29 -16.28
C ALA A 222 4.70 2.16 -15.02
N PHE A 223 5.68 1.89 -14.16
CA PHE A 223 5.97 2.69 -12.96
C PHE A 223 6.30 4.15 -13.31
N LEU A 224 7.18 4.39 -14.30
CA LEU A 224 7.53 5.74 -14.74
C LEU A 224 6.32 6.48 -15.32
N PHE A 225 5.51 5.80 -16.12
CA PHE A 225 4.29 6.38 -16.69
C PHE A 225 3.30 6.81 -15.60
N GLN A 226 3.08 5.98 -14.61
CA GLN A 226 2.22 6.31 -13.46
C GLN A 226 2.76 7.52 -12.68
N ARG A 227 4.07 7.55 -12.44
CA ARG A 227 4.72 8.66 -11.76
C ARG A 227 4.58 9.98 -12.51
N MET A 228 4.77 9.97 -13.84
CA MET A 228 4.60 11.16 -14.68
C MET A 228 3.16 11.67 -14.64
N ARG A 229 2.15 10.79 -14.71
CA ARG A 229 0.73 11.18 -14.60
C ARG A 229 0.42 11.84 -13.26
N LYS A 230 0.93 11.31 -12.16
CA LYS A 230 0.77 11.91 -10.83
C LYS A 230 1.41 13.31 -10.73
N GLU A 231 2.60 13.50 -11.31
CA GLU A 231 3.30 14.79 -11.31
C GLU A 231 2.59 15.83 -12.18
N MET A 232 1.92 15.42 -13.25
CA MET A 232 1.16 16.30 -14.15
C MET A 232 -0.24 16.65 -13.62
N GLY A 233 -0.71 16.01 -12.56
CA GLY A 233 -2.02 16.29 -11.94
C GLY A 233 -3.22 15.84 -12.79
N GLU A 234 -3.02 14.92 -13.74
CA GLU A 234 -4.06 14.30 -14.56
C GLU A 234 -4.62 13.03 -13.90
#